data_05d04109b57e3f938d2fa2c10fe2a476
#
_entry.id   05d04109b57e3f938d2fa2c10fe2a476
#
_cell.length_a   1.000
_cell.length_b   1.000
_cell.length_c   1.000
_cell.angle_alpha   90.00
_cell.angle_beta   90.00
_cell.angle_gamma   90.00
#
_symmetry.space_group_name_H-M   'P 1'
#
loop_
_entity.id
_entity.type
_entity.pdbx_description
1 polymer ?
#
loop_
_entity_poly.entity_id
_entity_poly.type
_entity_poly.pdbx_seq_one_letter_code
_entity_poly.pdbx_strand_id
1 'polypeptide(L)'
;MRLNDNNSFIGINPPYQLSVIHSSKLIYPREIYQRGVERKRVELIARDFNEYIVNEPKVSFRNGRYYVMDGQHTIEGCILLNGGEDRPILCKVYTGLTMEQEALL
;
A
#
# COMPACT_ATOMS: atom_id res chain seq x y z
N MET A 1 3.79 -27.16 6.35
CA MET A 1 3.15 -26.78 6.78
C MET A 1 3.13 -26.63 7.51
N ARG A 2 3.50 -26.81 7.38
CA ARG A 2 2.96 -26.50 7.92
C ARG A 2 3.24 -26.16 8.80
N LEU A 3 4.00 -25.99 8.71
CA LEU A 3 3.72 -25.53 9.41
C LEU A 3 3.84 -25.37 10.23
N ASN A 4 4.34 -25.64 10.26
CA ASN A 4 3.85 -25.36 11.00
C ASN A 4 4.02 -25.11 11.60
N ASP A 5 4.55 -25.32 11.44
CA ASP A 5 4.15 -24.92 12.02
C ASP A 5 4.42 -24.40 12.59
N ASN A 6 4.97 -24.26 12.53
CA ASN A 6 4.60 -23.55 12.97
C ASN A 6 4.64 -22.77 13.35
N ASN A 7 4.89 -22.70 13.19
CA ASN A 7 4.54 -21.78 13.44
C ASN A 7 4.22 -20.92 13.92
N SER A 8 4.66 -20.63 14.25
CA SER A 8 4.06 -19.57 15.02
C SER A 8 2.87 -18.93 14.34
N PHE A 9 2.75 -19.10 13.11
CA PHE A 9 1.63 -18.59 12.33
C PHE A 9 0.51 -19.57 12.13
N ILE A 10 0.59 -20.68 12.80
CA ILE A 10 -0.43 -21.73 12.68
C ILE A 10 -1.74 -21.16 13.18
N GLY A 11 -2.76 -21.13 12.31
CA GLY A 11 -4.09 -20.66 12.65
C GLY A 11 -4.23 -19.16 12.82
N ILE A 12 -3.19 -18.38 12.56
CA ILE A 12 -3.24 -16.92 12.68
C ILE A 12 -3.50 -16.32 11.30
N ASN A 13 -4.56 -15.51 11.21
CA ASN A 13 -4.85 -14.77 9.99
C ASN A 13 -3.84 -13.64 9.82
N PRO A 14 -3.44 -13.32 8.58
CA PRO A 14 -2.62 -12.15 8.36
C PRO A 14 -3.30 -10.89 8.89
N PRO A 15 -2.54 -9.90 9.38
CA PRO A 15 -3.12 -8.67 9.89
C PRO A 15 -3.69 -7.78 8.79
N TYR A 16 -3.56 -8.16 7.56
CA TYR A 16 -4.04 -7.40 6.40
C TYR A 16 -4.70 -8.33 5.41
N GLN A 17 -5.44 -7.74 4.48
CA GLN A 17 -6.06 -8.45 3.37
C GLN A 17 -5.57 -7.83 2.07
N LEU A 18 -5.16 -8.67 1.11
CA LEU A 18 -4.81 -8.18 -0.21
C LEU A 18 -6.09 -7.81 -0.95
N SER A 19 -6.12 -6.61 -1.49
CA SER A 19 -7.31 -6.10 -2.15
C SER A 19 -6.91 -5.11 -3.22
N VAL A 20 -7.63 -5.11 -4.34
CA VAL A 20 -7.39 -4.17 -5.43
C VAL A 20 -8.19 -2.90 -5.16
N ILE A 21 -7.48 -1.78 -5.04
CA ILE A 21 -8.10 -0.47 -4.79
C ILE A 21 -7.73 0.46 -5.93
N HIS A 22 -8.71 1.14 -6.50
CA HIS A 22 -8.43 2.14 -7.53
C HIS A 22 -7.66 3.31 -6.93
N SER A 23 -6.66 3.79 -7.65
CA SER A 23 -5.79 4.86 -7.16
C SER A 23 -6.57 6.11 -6.79
N SER A 24 -7.69 6.38 -7.48
CA SER A 24 -8.55 7.52 -7.18
C SER A 24 -9.19 7.46 -5.79
N LYS A 25 -9.22 6.29 -5.17
CA LYS A 25 -9.80 6.10 -3.84
C LYS A 25 -8.77 6.10 -2.73
N LEU A 26 -7.48 6.18 -3.07
CA LEU A 26 -6.40 6.21 -2.10
C LEU A 26 -6.19 7.63 -1.61
N ILE A 27 -6.18 7.80 -0.28
CA ILE A 27 -6.05 9.11 0.37
C ILE A 27 -4.71 9.15 1.06
N TYR A 28 -3.92 10.19 0.79
CA TYR A 28 -2.67 10.41 1.50
C TYR A 28 -3.00 11.19 2.77
N PRO A 29 -2.80 10.61 3.97
CA PRO A 29 -2.97 11.38 5.19
C PRO A 29 -1.89 12.45 5.30
N ARG A 30 -2.12 13.39 6.20
CA ARG A 30 -1.27 14.57 6.32
C ARG A 30 0.21 14.22 6.50
N GLU A 31 0.51 13.20 7.30
CA GLU A 31 1.88 12.78 7.57
C GLU A 31 2.59 12.33 6.31
N ILE A 32 1.91 11.57 5.46
CA ILE A 32 2.44 11.12 4.17
C ILE A 32 2.61 12.33 3.24
N TYR A 33 1.62 13.21 3.23
CA TYR A 33 1.65 14.40 2.37
C TYR A 33 2.84 15.29 2.72
N GLN A 34 3.15 15.44 4.01
CA GLN A 34 4.25 16.29 4.46
C GLN A 34 5.61 15.74 4.09
N ARG A 35 5.75 14.41 4.01
CA ARG A 35 6.99 13.80 3.55
C ARG A 35 7.24 14.07 2.07
N GLY A 36 6.18 14.31 1.33
CA GLY A 36 6.26 14.61 -0.09
C GLY A 36 6.53 13.40 -0.95
N VAL A 37 6.50 13.62 -2.24
CA VAL A 37 6.77 12.61 -3.25
C VAL A 37 7.89 13.13 -4.14
N GLU A 38 8.98 12.36 -4.21
CA GLU A 38 10.11 12.71 -5.05
C GLU A 38 9.81 12.29 -6.48
N ARG A 39 9.64 13.26 -7.35
CA ARG A 39 9.31 13.03 -8.76
C ARG A 39 10.28 12.08 -9.44
N LYS A 40 11.57 12.26 -9.21
CA LYS A 40 12.59 11.43 -9.84
C LYS A 40 12.46 9.97 -9.41
N ARG A 41 12.15 9.74 -8.13
CA ARG A 41 11.94 8.39 -7.62
C ARG A 41 10.71 7.74 -8.25
N VAL A 42 9.65 8.51 -8.42
CA VAL A 42 8.43 8.05 -9.09
C VAL A 42 8.75 7.63 -10.52
N GLU A 43 9.52 8.44 -11.23
CA GLU A 43 9.90 8.15 -12.62
C GLU A 43 10.74 6.88 -12.72
N LEU A 44 11.65 6.67 -11.77
CA LEU A 44 12.46 5.45 -11.74
C LEU A 44 11.62 4.21 -11.50
N ILE A 45 10.66 4.29 -10.57
CA ILE A 45 9.74 3.19 -10.30
C ILE A 45 8.91 2.88 -11.54
N ALA A 46 8.38 3.91 -12.21
CA ALA A 46 7.58 3.72 -13.41
C ALA A 46 8.42 3.06 -14.52
N ARG A 47 9.65 3.52 -14.71
CA ARG A 47 10.53 3.01 -15.76
C ARG A 47 10.88 1.55 -15.56
N ASP A 48 11.21 1.18 -14.31
CA ASP A 48 11.71 -0.16 -13.99
C ASP A 48 10.66 -1.03 -13.29
N PHE A 49 9.39 -0.71 -13.46
CA PHE A 49 8.31 -1.38 -12.75
C PHE A 49 8.28 -2.86 -13.06
N ASN A 50 8.20 -3.66 -12.00
CA ASN A 50 8.05 -5.10 -12.09
C ASN A 50 7.13 -5.54 -10.95
N GLU A 51 5.92 -5.95 -11.29
CA GLU A 51 4.90 -6.29 -10.30
C GLU A 51 5.25 -7.54 -9.48
N TYR A 52 6.25 -8.32 -9.89
CA TYR A 52 6.70 -9.47 -9.12
C TYR A 52 7.63 -9.08 -7.97
N ILE A 53 8.25 -7.91 -8.02
CA ILE A 53 9.23 -7.49 -7.00
C ILE A 53 8.85 -6.20 -6.30
N VAL A 54 7.82 -5.51 -6.75
CA VAL A 54 7.37 -4.29 -6.08
C VAL A 54 6.52 -4.66 -4.87
N ASN A 55 6.73 -3.96 -3.76
CA ASN A 55 5.94 -4.18 -2.55
C ASN A 55 4.58 -3.49 -2.69
N GLU A 56 3.54 -4.19 -2.27
CA GLU A 56 2.20 -3.60 -2.26
C GLU A 56 2.14 -2.44 -1.27
N PRO A 57 1.49 -1.33 -1.63
CA PRO A 57 1.25 -0.25 -0.68
C PRO A 57 0.46 -0.74 0.53
N LYS A 58 0.77 -0.17 1.69
CA LYS A 58 0.04 -0.44 2.93
C LYS A 58 -1.02 0.62 3.13
N VAL A 59 -2.23 0.18 3.35
CA VAL A 59 -3.42 1.03 3.40
C VAL A 59 -4.24 0.69 4.64
N SER A 60 -4.69 1.70 5.35
CA SER A 60 -5.60 1.52 6.48
C SER A 60 -7.01 1.88 6.05
N PHE A 61 -7.93 0.94 6.21
CA PHE A 61 -9.34 1.17 5.90
C PHE A 61 -10.06 1.55 7.20
N ARG A 62 -10.60 2.75 7.24
CA ARG A 62 -11.40 3.25 8.36
C ARG A 62 -12.39 4.29 7.88
N ASN A 63 -13.54 4.33 8.51
CA ASN A 63 -14.59 5.29 8.17
C ASN A 63 -14.97 5.23 6.69
N GLY A 64 -14.93 4.04 6.08
CA GLY A 64 -15.27 3.84 4.68
C GLY A 64 -14.24 4.38 3.69
N ARG A 65 -13.03 4.71 4.15
CA ARG A 65 -12.00 5.32 3.31
C ARG A 65 -10.68 4.57 3.43
N TYR A 66 -9.85 4.68 2.39
CA TYR A 66 -8.56 4.01 2.28
C TYR A 66 -7.43 5.02 2.45
N TYR A 67 -6.72 4.96 3.56
CA TYR A 67 -5.63 5.89 3.89
C TYR A 67 -4.29 5.20 3.68
N VAL A 68 -3.44 5.82 2.86
CA VAL A 68 -2.11 5.26 2.55
C VAL A 68 -1.19 5.42 3.75
N MET A 69 -0.61 4.31 4.21
CA MET A 69 0.35 4.30 5.30
C MET A 69 1.79 4.24 4.78
N ASP A 70 2.00 3.56 3.67
CA ASP A 70 3.32 3.40 3.06
C ASP A 70 3.13 3.06 1.58
N GLY A 71 4.13 3.40 0.76
CA GLY A 71 4.13 3.05 -0.65
C GLY A 71 3.64 4.15 -1.60
N GLN A 72 3.67 5.41 -1.17
CA GLN A 72 3.20 6.51 -2.00
C GLN A 72 3.97 6.62 -3.32
N HIS A 73 5.28 6.34 -3.32
CA HIS A 73 6.06 6.37 -4.56
C HIS A 73 5.64 5.27 -5.53
N THR A 74 5.32 4.09 -5.00
CA THR A 74 4.81 2.98 -5.82
C THR A 74 3.46 3.34 -6.43
N ILE A 75 2.57 3.95 -5.65
CA ILE A 75 1.26 4.38 -6.15
C ILE A 75 1.43 5.39 -7.28
N GLU A 76 2.25 6.42 -7.06
CA GLU A 76 2.46 7.45 -8.07
C GLU A 76 3.16 6.90 -9.30
N GLY A 77 4.08 5.95 -9.13
CA GLY A 77 4.73 5.25 -10.26
C GLY A 77 3.72 4.47 -11.09
N CYS A 78 2.79 3.78 -10.44
CA CYS A 78 1.72 3.05 -11.13
C CYS A 78 0.81 4.00 -11.91
N ILE A 79 0.45 5.13 -11.32
CA ILE A 79 -0.38 6.14 -11.99
C ILE A 79 0.37 6.69 -13.21
N LEU A 80 1.65 6.98 -13.06
CA LEU A 80 2.45 7.49 -14.16
C LEU A 80 2.54 6.49 -15.31
N LEU A 81 2.72 5.20 -14.99
CA LEU A 81 2.70 4.12 -15.99
C LEU A 81 1.40 4.07 -16.76
N ASN A 82 0.31 4.47 -16.12
CA ASN A 82 -1.02 4.46 -16.73
C ASN A 82 -1.38 5.81 -17.36
N GLY A 83 -0.37 6.60 -17.73
CA GLY A 83 -0.59 7.88 -18.39
C GLY A 83 -1.20 8.95 -17.49
N GLY A 84 -1.08 8.82 -16.17
CA GLY A 84 -1.67 9.74 -15.22
C GLY A 84 -3.13 9.44 -14.88
N GLU A 85 -3.70 8.39 -15.44
CA GLU A 85 -5.09 8.01 -15.26
C GLU A 85 -5.26 7.11 -14.05
N ASP A 86 -6.49 7.02 -13.54
CA ASP A 86 -6.86 6.11 -12.48
C ASP A 86 -6.48 4.67 -12.83
N ARG A 87 -5.95 3.95 -11.86
CA ARG A 87 -5.47 2.58 -12.06
C ARG A 87 -5.81 1.72 -10.85
N PRO A 88 -6.27 0.47 -11.06
CA PRO A 88 -6.39 -0.49 -9.96
C PRO A 88 -5.01 -0.90 -9.45
N ILE A 89 -4.82 -0.89 -8.13
CA ILE A 89 -3.55 -1.19 -7.47
C ILE A 89 -3.80 -2.22 -6.39
N LEU A 90 -3.01 -3.30 -6.39
CA LEU A 90 -3.07 -4.31 -5.34
C LEU A 90 -2.43 -3.74 -4.07
N CYS A 91 -3.19 -3.72 -2.99
CA CYS A 91 -2.77 -3.12 -1.72
C CYS A 91 -2.91 -4.13 -0.58
N LYS A 92 -2.09 -3.94 0.45
CA LYS A 92 -2.29 -4.60 1.75
C LYS A 92 -3.21 -3.71 2.57
N VAL A 93 -4.44 -4.16 2.80
CA VAL A 93 -5.46 -3.37 3.48
C VAL A 93 -5.59 -3.84 4.92
N TYR A 94 -5.33 -2.95 5.85
CA TYR A 94 -5.46 -3.19 7.28
C TYR A 94 -6.76 -2.57 7.77
N THR A 95 -7.42 -3.24 8.72
CA THR A 95 -8.62 -2.70 9.35
C THR A 95 -8.44 -2.71 10.87
N GLY A 96 -9.11 -1.80 11.55
CA GLY A 96 -9.12 -1.76 13.01
C GLY A 96 -7.82 -1.30 13.64
N LEU A 97 -6.96 -0.60 12.89
CA LEU A 97 -5.71 -0.08 13.44
C LEU A 97 -5.96 1.16 14.29
N THR A 98 -5.16 1.28 15.38
CA THR A 98 -5.05 2.52 16.13
C THR A 98 -4.12 3.49 15.40
N MET A 99 -4.13 4.75 15.80
CA MET A 99 -3.21 5.74 15.23
C MET A 99 -1.75 5.35 15.45
N GLU A 100 -1.45 4.79 16.63
CA GLU A 100 -0.09 4.32 16.92
C GLU A 100 0.33 3.17 16.01
N GLN A 101 -0.59 2.24 15.77
CA GLN A 101 -0.32 1.12 14.85
C GLN A 101 -0.11 1.62 13.42
N GLU A 102 -0.91 2.57 12.98
CA GLU A 102 -0.73 3.16 11.65
C GLU A 102 0.64 3.81 11.51
N ALA A 103 1.11 4.47 12.55
CA ALA A 103 2.40 5.15 12.52
C ALA A 103 3.59 4.18 12.40
N LEU A 104 3.39 2.91 12.77
CA LEU A 104 4.44 1.89 12.69
C LEU A 104 4.53 1.23 11.32
N LEU A 105 3.57 1.46 10.46
CA LEU A 105 3.60 0.91 9.12
C LEU A 105 4.36 1.83 8.19
#